data_8dabccfc6e8fa3e527b50a7c335f397c
#
_entry.id   8dabccfc6e8fa3e527b50a7c335f397c
#
_cell.length_a   1.000
_cell.length_b   1.000
_cell.length_c   1.000
_cell.angle_alpha   90.00
_cell.angle_beta   90.00
_cell.angle_gamma   90.00
#
_symmetry.space_group_name_H-M   'P 1'
#
loop_
_entity.id
_entity.type
_entity.pdbx_description
1 polymer ?
#
loop_
_entity_poly.entity_id
_entity_poly.type
_entity_poly.pdbx_seq_one_letter_code
_entity_poly.pdbx_strand_id
1 'polypeptide(L)'
;MKIQQLDISGQEILTADKVAVRLNVICSYRIVNPEKLVRQVEGAASQIYTCVQMKLREYVGRYRLDELLAQKEEIGAYVLERLKEYQEEYCVEITGTGIKDIILPGEIREIMNTVLVAEKKAQANVIMRREEVASTRSLLNTAKLMDENRTLFKLKEMEYLERICDKVGNITLNGGKGVLEQLAELAGTEKH
;
A
#
# COMPACT_ATOMS: atom_id res chain seq x y z
N MET A 1 -0.50 38.62 -14.82
CA MET A 1 0.82 38.24 -14.30
C MET A 1 0.99 36.73 -14.43
N LYS A 2 2.18 36.26 -14.89
CA LYS A 2 2.41 34.85 -15.21
C LYS A 2 2.88 34.11 -13.95
N ILE A 3 2.30 32.93 -13.65
CA ILE A 3 2.81 32.06 -12.60
C ILE A 3 4.08 31.42 -13.10
N GLN A 4 5.11 31.45 -12.29
CA GLN A 4 6.41 30.81 -12.55
C GLN A 4 6.57 29.61 -11.62
N GLN A 5 7.21 28.56 -12.13
CA GLN A 5 7.54 27.37 -11.34
C GLN A 5 9.06 27.34 -11.15
N LEU A 6 9.47 27.09 -9.93
CA LEU A 6 10.84 26.90 -9.53
C LEU A 6 11.02 25.45 -9.05
N ASP A 7 11.81 24.70 -9.80
CA ASP A 7 12.22 23.36 -9.41
C ASP A 7 13.40 23.44 -8.44
N ILE A 8 13.19 23.00 -7.23
CA ILE A 8 14.19 22.96 -6.18
C ILE A 8 14.68 21.54 -6.07
N SER A 9 15.81 21.26 -6.71
CA SER A 9 16.49 19.97 -6.54
C SER A 9 17.16 19.92 -5.18
N GLY A 10 16.75 18.93 -4.39
CA GLY A 10 17.20 18.77 -3.03
C GLY A 10 18.65 18.36 -2.92
N GLN A 11 19.35 19.01 -1.99
CA GLN A 11 20.60 18.50 -1.45
C GLN A 11 20.33 17.34 -0.50
N GLU A 12 21.34 16.57 -0.20
CA GLU A 12 21.25 15.57 0.87
C GLU A 12 20.98 16.24 2.22
N ILE A 13 19.91 15.82 2.85
CA ILE A 13 19.48 16.29 4.16
C ILE A 13 19.42 15.09 5.09
N LEU A 14 19.94 15.21 6.30
CA LEU A 14 19.86 14.16 7.30
C LEU A 14 18.54 14.29 8.09
N THR A 15 17.83 13.17 8.21
CA THR A 15 16.68 13.04 9.10
C THR A 15 17.12 12.94 10.56
N ALA A 16 16.18 12.95 11.51
CA ALA A 16 16.47 12.83 12.95
C ALA A 16 17.19 11.50 13.30
N ASP A 17 16.91 10.43 12.55
CA ASP A 17 17.57 9.12 12.66
C ASP A 17 18.82 8.98 11.80
N LYS A 18 19.37 10.10 11.31
CA LYS A 18 20.64 10.22 10.56
C LYS A 18 20.64 9.51 9.20
N VAL A 19 19.48 9.30 8.61
CA VAL A 19 19.36 8.82 7.23
C VAL A 19 19.46 10.00 6.26
N ALA A 20 20.33 9.89 5.28
CA ALA A 20 20.45 10.90 4.21
C ALA A 20 19.29 10.74 3.22
N VAL A 21 18.51 11.80 3.02
CA VAL A 21 17.42 11.84 2.03
C VAL A 21 17.59 13.01 1.08
N ARG A 22 17.17 12.85 -0.16
CA ARG A 22 17.08 13.95 -1.12
C ARG A 22 15.62 14.24 -1.41
N LEU A 23 15.26 15.50 -1.28
CA LEU A 23 13.88 15.97 -1.53
C LEU A 23 13.91 16.90 -2.75
N ASN A 24 13.06 16.62 -3.73
CA ASN A 24 12.78 17.50 -4.84
C ASN A 24 11.45 18.19 -4.58
N VAL A 25 11.44 19.51 -4.61
CA VAL A 25 10.27 20.34 -4.32
C VAL A 25 10.01 21.28 -5.47
N ILE A 26 8.75 21.48 -5.79
CA ILE A 26 8.29 22.49 -6.74
C ILE A 26 7.65 23.62 -5.95
N CYS A 27 8.10 24.84 -6.23
CA CYS A 27 7.52 26.06 -5.71
C CYS A 27 6.91 26.87 -6.86
N SER A 28 5.62 27.15 -6.77
CA SER A 28 4.93 28.02 -7.72
C SER A 28 4.75 29.41 -7.12
N TYR A 29 5.22 30.43 -7.81
CA TYR A 29 5.11 31.81 -7.34
C TYR A 29 4.69 32.76 -8.46
N ARG A 30 4.17 33.91 -8.08
CA ARG A 30 3.78 35.00 -8.96
C ARG A 30 4.43 36.30 -8.49
N ILE A 31 5.01 37.06 -9.41
CA ILE A 31 5.57 38.38 -9.12
C ILE A 31 4.42 39.37 -8.95
N VAL A 32 4.35 40.01 -7.79
CA VAL A 32 3.30 40.99 -7.47
C VAL A 32 3.68 42.38 -7.94
N ASN A 33 4.91 42.80 -7.68
CA ASN A 33 5.41 44.12 -8.03
C ASN A 33 6.78 44.05 -8.73
N PRO A 34 6.82 44.07 -10.08
CA PRO A 34 8.06 43.94 -10.82
C PRO A 34 9.01 45.16 -10.67
N GLU A 35 8.47 46.37 -10.43
CA GLU A 35 9.33 47.55 -10.25
C GLU A 35 10.12 47.52 -8.94
N LYS A 36 9.44 47.14 -7.85
CA LYS A 36 10.10 46.92 -6.56
C LYS A 36 11.08 45.77 -6.60
N LEU A 37 10.71 44.69 -7.28
CA LEU A 37 11.55 43.51 -7.43
C LEU A 37 12.92 43.89 -8.06
N VAL A 38 12.92 44.62 -9.15
CA VAL A 38 14.14 45.00 -9.86
C VAL A 38 15.03 45.96 -9.03
N ARG A 39 14.38 46.77 -8.18
CA ARG A 39 15.14 47.76 -7.36
C ARG A 39 15.66 47.20 -6.05
N GLN A 40 14.97 46.26 -5.44
CA GLN A 40 15.22 45.80 -4.07
C GLN A 40 15.77 44.39 -3.94
N VAL A 41 15.50 43.52 -4.93
CA VAL A 41 15.81 42.09 -4.83
C VAL A 41 16.63 41.64 -6.04
N GLU A 42 17.88 41.37 -5.80
CA GLU A 42 18.77 40.75 -6.81
C GLU A 42 18.49 39.23 -6.79
N GLY A 43 17.93 38.72 -7.89
CA GLY A 43 17.73 37.27 -8.05
C GLY A 43 16.65 36.66 -7.14
N ALA A 44 15.42 37.17 -7.14
CA ALA A 44 14.31 36.66 -6.33
C ALA A 44 14.14 35.12 -6.37
N ALA A 45 14.30 34.53 -7.56
CA ALA A 45 14.24 33.08 -7.70
C ALA A 45 15.33 32.35 -6.88
N SER A 46 16.55 32.91 -6.84
CA SER A 46 17.66 32.35 -6.05
C SER A 46 17.40 32.49 -4.54
N GLN A 47 16.82 33.59 -4.12
CA GLN A 47 16.48 33.79 -2.71
C GLN A 47 15.35 32.88 -2.26
N ILE A 48 14.29 32.74 -3.06
CA ILE A 48 13.22 31.77 -2.80
C ILE A 48 13.80 30.37 -2.74
N TYR A 49 14.68 30.00 -3.67
CA TYR A 49 15.35 28.70 -3.69
C TYR A 49 16.08 28.41 -2.37
N THR A 50 16.89 29.36 -1.93
CA THR A 50 17.65 29.24 -0.67
C THR A 50 16.72 29.16 0.54
N CYS A 51 15.68 29.99 0.57
CA CYS A 51 14.73 30.00 1.66
C CYS A 51 13.97 28.66 1.77
N VAL A 52 13.49 28.12 0.66
CA VAL A 52 12.85 26.79 0.62
C VAL A 52 13.81 25.71 1.12
N GLN A 53 15.06 25.72 0.67
CA GLN A 53 16.04 24.73 1.12
C GLN A 53 16.28 24.78 2.64
N MET A 54 16.38 26.00 3.21
CA MET A 54 16.56 26.15 4.66
C MET A 54 15.36 25.61 5.43
N LYS A 55 14.14 25.90 4.98
CA LYS A 55 12.91 25.43 5.65
C LYS A 55 12.72 23.92 5.49
N LEU A 56 13.07 23.35 4.36
CA LEU A 56 13.10 21.90 4.15
C LEU A 56 14.08 21.21 5.09
N ARG A 57 15.30 21.75 5.21
CA ARG A 57 16.31 21.20 6.11
C ARG A 57 15.87 21.26 7.57
N GLU A 58 15.25 22.34 7.96
CA GLU A 58 14.68 22.50 9.31
C GLU A 58 13.58 21.45 9.60
N TYR A 59 12.69 21.24 8.64
CA TYR A 59 11.58 20.28 8.79
C TYR A 59 12.12 18.84 8.84
N VAL A 60 12.90 18.44 7.82
CA VAL A 60 13.42 17.08 7.69
C VAL A 60 14.27 16.66 8.88
N GLY A 61 15.07 17.57 9.43
CA GLY A 61 15.90 17.30 10.60
C GLY A 61 15.14 17.04 11.91
N ARG A 62 13.84 17.36 11.96
CA ARG A 62 12.98 17.13 13.14
C ARG A 62 12.33 15.76 13.17
N TYR A 63 12.11 15.14 12.00
CA TYR A 63 11.34 13.92 11.86
C TYR A 63 12.23 12.72 11.54
N ARG A 64 11.77 11.54 11.94
CA ARG A 64 12.37 10.28 11.53
C ARG A 64 11.94 9.94 10.10
N LEU A 65 12.68 9.06 9.45
CA LEU A 65 12.40 8.68 8.06
C LEU A 65 10.97 8.16 7.86
N ASP A 66 10.51 7.27 8.74
CA ASP A 66 9.16 6.69 8.63
C ASP A 66 8.06 7.75 8.77
N GLU A 67 8.23 8.69 9.69
CA GLU A 67 7.32 9.82 9.90
C GLU A 67 7.31 10.76 8.70
N LEU A 68 8.50 11.04 8.16
CA LEU A 68 8.66 11.89 6.98
C LEU A 68 7.97 11.31 5.75
N LEU A 69 8.07 9.99 5.56
CA LEU A 69 7.41 9.30 4.44
C LEU A 69 5.89 9.23 4.60
N ALA A 70 5.40 9.12 5.85
CA ALA A 70 3.98 9.10 6.14
C ALA A 70 3.31 10.48 5.93
N GLN A 71 4.05 11.58 6.21
CA GLN A 71 3.53 12.96 6.23
C GLN A 71 3.98 13.79 5.02
N LYS A 72 4.12 13.19 3.85
CA LYS A 72 4.59 13.88 2.63
C LYS A 72 3.85 15.17 2.31
N GLU A 73 2.54 15.18 2.48
CA GLU A 73 1.68 16.31 2.14
C GLU A 73 1.86 17.48 3.13
N GLU A 74 2.16 17.18 4.38
CA GLU A 74 2.38 18.18 5.42
C GLU A 74 3.65 19.00 5.19
N ILE A 75 4.67 18.40 4.58
CA ILE A 75 5.94 19.10 4.27
C ILE A 75 5.66 20.28 3.32
N GLY A 76 4.86 20.06 2.28
CA GLY A 76 4.47 21.11 1.34
C GLY A 76 3.72 22.25 2.05
N ALA A 77 2.75 21.91 2.88
CA ALA A 77 1.97 22.87 3.64
C ALA A 77 2.84 23.69 4.62
N TYR A 78 3.74 23.03 5.35
CA TYR A 78 4.67 23.67 6.26
C TYR A 78 5.58 24.70 5.55
N VAL A 79 6.18 24.25 4.43
CA VAL A 79 7.06 25.14 3.64
C VAL A 79 6.27 26.32 3.11
N LEU A 80 5.04 26.11 2.59
CA LEU A 80 4.19 27.18 2.11
C LEU A 80 3.88 28.21 3.19
N GLU A 81 3.53 27.74 4.39
CA GLU A 81 3.22 28.62 5.52
C GLU A 81 4.41 29.48 5.90
N ARG A 82 5.60 28.88 6.00
CA ARG A 82 6.83 29.59 6.35
C ARG A 82 7.30 30.56 5.27
N LEU A 83 7.03 30.26 4.02
CA LEU A 83 7.37 31.17 2.91
C LEU A 83 6.46 32.38 2.81
N LYS A 84 5.25 32.31 3.36
CA LYS A 84 4.34 33.48 3.42
C LYS A 84 4.95 34.65 4.17
N GLU A 85 5.79 34.41 5.16
CA GLU A 85 6.47 35.44 5.93
C GLU A 85 7.41 36.31 5.06
N TYR A 86 7.94 35.74 3.97
CA TYR A 86 8.90 36.40 3.07
C TYR A 86 8.28 36.97 1.78
N GLN A 87 6.97 36.81 1.60
CA GLN A 87 6.28 37.25 0.37
C GLN A 87 6.38 38.77 0.12
N GLU A 88 6.25 39.55 1.19
CA GLU A 88 6.34 41.01 1.11
C GLU A 88 7.76 41.46 0.80
N GLU A 89 8.76 40.84 1.42
CA GLU A 89 10.16 41.14 1.25
C GLU A 89 10.65 40.86 -0.17
N TYR A 90 10.23 39.74 -0.74
CA TYR A 90 10.63 39.33 -2.10
C TYR A 90 9.69 39.84 -3.18
N CYS A 91 8.65 40.61 -2.84
CA CYS A 91 7.65 41.12 -3.78
C CYS A 91 7.01 40.03 -4.65
N VAL A 92 6.84 38.82 -4.09
CA VAL A 92 6.26 37.66 -4.75
C VAL A 92 5.09 37.11 -3.94
N GLU A 93 4.16 36.50 -4.62
CA GLU A 93 3.11 35.71 -4.01
C GLU A 93 3.34 34.23 -4.32
N ILE A 94 3.52 33.42 -3.27
CA ILE A 94 3.72 31.99 -3.41
C ILE A 94 2.34 31.33 -3.49
N THR A 95 2.06 30.72 -4.62
CA THR A 95 0.75 30.13 -4.91
C THR A 95 0.64 28.67 -4.48
N GLY A 96 1.78 27.99 -4.39
CA GLY A 96 1.79 26.59 -3.95
C GLY A 96 3.20 26.01 -3.85
N THR A 97 3.35 25.06 -2.94
CA THR A 97 4.55 24.24 -2.81
C THR A 97 4.14 22.77 -2.75
N GLY A 98 4.89 21.92 -3.42
CA GLY A 98 4.64 20.47 -3.44
C GLY A 98 5.93 19.68 -3.51
N ILE A 99 5.92 18.50 -2.90
CA ILE A 99 7.02 17.56 -3.01
C ILE A 99 6.85 16.77 -4.30
N LYS A 100 7.88 16.79 -5.13
CA LYS A 100 7.96 15.99 -6.35
C LYS A 100 8.38 14.57 -6.02
N ASP A 101 9.52 14.42 -5.36
CA ASP A 101 10.12 13.13 -5.04
C ASP A 101 10.87 13.17 -3.72
N ILE A 102 10.90 12.01 -3.03
CA ILE A 102 11.80 11.71 -1.91
C ILE A 102 12.70 10.57 -2.36
N ILE A 103 13.99 10.87 -2.52
CA ILE A 103 14.99 9.91 -2.98
C ILE A 103 15.76 9.40 -1.78
N LEU A 104 15.73 8.10 -1.57
CA LEU A 104 16.45 7.39 -0.52
C LEU A 104 17.73 6.76 -1.09
N PRO A 105 18.80 6.63 -0.29
CA PRO A 105 19.95 5.81 -0.64
C PRO A 105 19.53 4.37 -0.97
N GLY A 106 20.22 3.74 -1.92
CA GLY A 106 19.87 2.40 -2.40
C GLY A 106 19.78 1.36 -1.28
N GLU A 107 20.77 1.34 -0.39
CA GLU A 107 20.83 0.42 0.75
C GLU A 107 19.62 0.55 1.68
N ILE A 108 19.24 1.77 2.02
CA ILE A 108 18.08 2.03 2.88
C ILE A 108 16.79 1.59 2.20
N ARG A 109 16.67 1.85 0.90
CA ARG A 109 15.51 1.41 0.09
C ARG A 109 15.38 -0.10 0.08
N GLU A 110 16.47 -0.84 -0.08
CA GLU A 110 16.47 -2.30 -0.07
C GLU A 110 16.06 -2.85 1.28
N ILE A 111 16.58 -2.30 2.38
CA ILE A 111 16.21 -2.68 3.74
C ILE A 111 14.71 -2.44 3.96
N MET A 112 14.20 -1.26 3.62
CA MET A 112 12.77 -0.93 3.75
C MET A 112 11.89 -1.86 2.93
N ASN A 113 12.27 -2.17 1.69
CA ASN A 113 11.55 -3.11 0.85
C ASN A 113 11.53 -4.52 1.47
N THR A 114 12.65 -4.96 2.05
CA THR A 114 12.72 -6.26 2.72
C THR A 114 11.79 -6.33 3.93
N VAL A 115 11.78 -5.28 4.76
CA VAL A 115 10.87 -5.16 5.91
C VAL A 115 9.42 -5.17 5.44
N LEU A 116 9.07 -4.35 4.45
CA LEU A 116 7.72 -4.27 3.90
C LEU A 116 7.25 -5.63 3.35
N VAL A 117 8.10 -6.34 2.62
CA VAL A 117 7.79 -7.69 2.11
C VAL A 117 7.57 -8.67 3.26
N ALA A 118 8.39 -8.61 4.32
CA ALA A 118 8.24 -9.47 5.49
C ALA A 118 6.91 -9.18 6.23
N GLU A 119 6.56 -7.93 6.43
CA GLU A 119 5.28 -7.50 7.02
C GLU A 119 4.09 -7.96 6.20
N LYS A 120 4.13 -7.78 4.87
CA LYS A 120 3.05 -8.23 3.99
C LYS A 120 2.89 -9.75 3.97
N LYS A 121 3.99 -10.50 4.01
CA LYS A 121 3.95 -11.96 4.16
C LYS A 121 3.36 -12.39 5.50
N ALA A 122 3.73 -11.73 6.60
CA ALA A 122 3.16 -12.00 7.92
C ALA A 122 1.65 -11.72 7.95
N GLN A 123 1.20 -10.58 7.40
CA GLN A 123 -0.21 -10.25 7.27
C GLN A 123 -0.98 -11.30 6.44
N ALA A 124 -0.42 -11.70 5.28
CA ALA A 124 -1.02 -12.73 4.43
C ALA A 124 -1.16 -14.07 5.17
N ASN A 125 -0.13 -14.49 5.91
CA ASN A 125 -0.16 -15.71 6.71
C ASN A 125 -1.23 -15.67 7.81
N VAL A 126 -1.41 -14.52 8.47
CA VAL A 126 -2.47 -14.35 9.48
C VAL A 126 -3.86 -14.48 8.84
N ILE A 127 -4.07 -13.89 7.67
CA ILE A 127 -5.33 -13.99 6.93
C ILE A 127 -5.57 -15.44 6.52
N MET A 128 -4.59 -16.10 5.91
CA MET A 128 -4.70 -17.50 5.49
C MET A 128 -5.05 -18.42 6.65
N ARG A 129 -4.39 -18.28 7.81
CA ARG A 129 -4.69 -19.09 8.99
C ARG A 129 -6.09 -18.83 9.54
N ARG A 130 -6.52 -17.57 9.50
CA ARG A 130 -7.89 -17.20 9.93
C ARG A 130 -8.94 -17.85 9.03
N GLU A 131 -8.73 -17.81 7.72
CA GLU A 131 -9.62 -18.45 6.74
C GLU A 131 -9.59 -19.98 6.86
N GLU A 132 -8.44 -20.60 7.10
CA GLU A 132 -8.31 -22.03 7.35
C GLU A 132 -9.08 -22.45 8.60
N VAL A 133 -8.95 -21.71 9.69
CA VAL A 133 -9.72 -21.96 10.93
C VAL A 133 -11.22 -21.78 10.70
N ALA A 134 -11.63 -20.76 9.96
CA ALA A 134 -13.04 -20.52 9.63
C ALA A 134 -13.60 -21.66 8.77
N SER A 135 -12.85 -22.11 7.77
CA SER A 135 -13.20 -23.24 6.91
C SER A 135 -13.32 -24.54 7.73
N THR A 136 -12.36 -24.83 8.60
CA THR A 136 -12.37 -26.01 9.46
C THR A 136 -13.58 -26.00 10.42
N ARG A 137 -13.89 -24.85 11.01
CA ARG A 137 -15.10 -24.70 11.85
C ARG A 137 -16.39 -24.93 11.05
N SER A 138 -16.45 -24.41 9.82
CA SER A 138 -17.59 -24.62 8.93
C SER A 138 -17.77 -26.10 8.59
N LEU A 139 -16.67 -26.80 8.27
CA LEU A 139 -16.69 -28.24 8.03
C LEU A 139 -17.15 -29.02 9.26
N LEU A 140 -16.64 -28.67 10.44
CA LEU A 140 -17.03 -29.31 11.69
C LEU A 140 -18.52 -29.11 11.99
N ASN A 141 -19.06 -27.90 11.78
CA ASN A 141 -20.47 -27.63 11.94
C ASN A 141 -21.33 -28.41 10.93
N THR A 142 -20.86 -28.50 9.69
CA THR A 142 -21.55 -29.31 8.65
C THR A 142 -21.52 -30.78 9.00
N ALA A 143 -20.41 -31.33 9.50
CA ALA A 143 -20.33 -32.71 9.95
C ALA A 143 -21.31 -32.99 11.10
N LYS A 144 -21.38 -32.12 12.10
CA LYS A 144 -22.35 -32.26 13.21
C LYS A 144 -23.79 -32.27 12.71
N LEU A 145 -24.15 -31.37 11.79
CA LEU A 145 -25.49 -31.35 11.21
C LEU A 145 -25.80 -32.60 10.39
N MET A 146 -24.81 -33.22 9.76
CA MET A 146 -24.95 -34.49 9.05
C MET A 146 -25.17 -35.65 10.03
N ASP A 147 -24.46 -35.69 11.16
CA ASP A 147 -24.59 -36.68 12.19
C ASP A 147 -26.01 -36.65 12.86
N GLU A 148 -26.54 -35.43 13.03
CA GLU A 148 -27.87 -35.21 13.62
C GLU A 148 -29.02 -35.50 12.63
N ASN A 149 -28.76 -35.41 11.30
CA ASN A 149 -29.78 -35.51 10.26
C ASN A 149 -29.38 -36.45 9.12
N ARG A 150 -29.84 -37.69 9.20
CA ARG A 150 -29.57 -38.76 8.21
C ARG A 150 -30.05 -38.40 6.79
N THR A 151 -31.09 -37.59 6.66
CA THR A 151 -31.62 -37.14 5.37
C THR A 151 -30.65 -36.16 4.72
N LEU A 152 -30.07 -35.24 5.51
CA LEU A 152 -29.07 -34.27 5.04
C LEU A 152 -27.79 -34.99 4.57
N PHE A 153 -27.37 -36.03 5.29
CA PHE A 153 -26.25 -36.88 4.90
C PHE A 153 -26.46 -37.48 3.52
N LYS A 154 -27.62 -38.10 3.27
CA LYS A 154 -27.96 -38.70 1.95
C LYS A 154 -28.00 -37.65 0.82
N LEU A 155 -28.53 -36.45 1.10
CA LEU A 155 -28.54 -35.37 0.11
C LEU A 155 -27.11 -34.92 -0.26
N LYS A 156 -26.25 -34.83 0.72
CA LYS A 156 -24.83 -34.46 0.49
C LYS A 156 -24.09 -35.58 -0.26
N GLU A 157 -24.35 -36.82 0.02
CA GLU A 157 -23.81 -37.97 -0.71
C GLU A 157 -24.18 -37.91 -2.20
N MET A 158 -25.46 -37.60 -2.50
CA MET A 158 -25.93 -37.42 -3.88
C MET A 158 -25.23 -36.23 -4.58
N GLU A 159 -25.12 -35.10 -3.87
CA GLU A 159 -24.38 -33.92 -4.41
C GLU A 159 -22.93 -34.25 -4.73
N TYR A 160 -22.26 -35.04 -3.89
CA TYR A 160 -20.87 -35.49 -4.16
C TYR A 160 -20.79 -36.39 -5.37
N LEU A 161 -21.75 -37.33 -5.51
CA LEU A 161 -21.79 -38.21 -6.70
C LEU A 161 -22.02 -37.40 -7.98
N GLU A 162 -22.94 -36.43 -7.96
CA GLU A 162 -23.20 -35.53 -9.07
C GLU A 162 -21.93 -34.76 -9.49
N ARG A 163 -21.22 -34.20 -8.54
CA ARG A 163 -19.93 -33.49 -8.80
C ARG A 163 -18.83 -34.40 -9.35
N ILE A 164 -18.80 -35.66 -8.93
CA ILE A 164 -17.86 -36.64 -9.48
C ILE A 164 -18.25 -36.95 -10.94
N CYS A 165 -19.52 -37.16 -11.20
CA CYS A 165 -20.02 -37.41 -12.56
C CYS A 165 -19.75 -36.23 -13.51
N ASP A 166 -19.94 -34.99 -13.04
CA ASP A 166 -19.66 -33.77 -13.82
C ASP A 166 -18.18 -33.60 -14.16
N LYS A 167 -17.27 -33.96 -13.23
CA LYS A 167 -15.83 -33.84 -13.45
C LYS A 167 -15.25 -34.99 -14.28
N VAL A 168 -15.85 -36.15 -14.24
CA VAL A 168 -15.43 -37.36 -14.96
C VAL A 168 -16.28 -37.55 -16.20
N GLY A 169 -16.35 -36.56 -17.05
CA GLY A 169 -17.19 -36.47 -18.24
C GLY A 169 -17.21 -37.64 -19.24
N ASN A 170 -16.78 -38.83 -18.89
CA ASN A 170 -17.07 -40.15 -19.44
C ASN A 170 -16.37 -41.20 -18.57
N ILE A 171 -17.04 -41.77 -17.61
CA ILE A 171 -16.62 -43.07 -17.06
C ILE A 171 -17.14 -44.12 -18.05
N THR A 172 -16.28 -44.53 -18.97
CA THR A 172 -16.48 -45.78 -19.68
C THR A 172 -16.22 -46.88 -18.64
N LEU A 173 -17.28 -47.43 -18.08
CA LEU A 173 -17.23 -48.64 -17.29
C LEU A 173 -16.85 -49.79 -18.21
N ASN A 174 -15.55 -49.90 -18.47
CA ASN A 174 -15.03 -51.05 -19.22
C ASN A 174 -14.93 -52.21 -18.22
N GLY A 175 -15.99 -52.99 -18.20
CA GLY A 175 -16.12 -54.37 -17.80
C GLY A 175 -15.26 -54.86 -16.62
N GLY A 176 -15.78 -54.73 -15.44
CA GLY A 176 -15.35 -55.55 -14.32
C GLY A 176 -16.51 -55.72 -13.36
N LYS A 177 -17.09 -56.85 -13.33
CA LYS A 177 -18.14 -57.23 -12.36
C LYS A 177 -17.80 -56.91 -10.90
N GLY A 178 -16.53 -56.70 -10.59
CA GLY A 178 -16.04 -56.39 -9.23
C GLY A 178 -16.37 -54.98 -8.71
N VAL A 179 -16.51 -53.98 -9.59
CA VAL A 179 -16.81 -52.60 -9.13
C VAL A 179 -18.28 -52.41 -8.78
N LEU A 180 -19.16 -53.08 -9.55
CA LEU A 180 -20.62 -53.08 -9.25
C LEU A 180 -20.95 -53.93 -8.02
N GLU A 181 -20.20 -55.02 -7.78
CA GLU A 181 -20.35 -55.82 -6.56
C GLU A 181 -19.83 -55.07 -5.33
N GLN A 182 -18.71 -54.34 -5.40
CA GLN A 182 -18.20 -53.49 -4.32
C GLN A 182 -19.14 -52.31 -4.02
N LEU A 183 -19.72 -51.69 -5.03
CA LEU A 183 -20.73 -50.64 -4.85
C LEU A 183 -22.05 -51.22 -4.29
N ALA A 184 -22.43 -52.44 -4.62
CA ALA A 184 -23.56 -53.13 -4.08
C ALA A 184 -23.32 -53.58 -2.64
N GLU A 185 -22.12 -54.00 -2.28
CA GLU A 185 -21.72 -54.32 -0.90
C GLU A 185 -21.71 -53.07 0.00
N LEU A 186 -21.19 -51.94 -0.50
CA LEU A 186 -21.25 -50.66 0.21
C LEU A 186 -22.66 -50.10 0.38
N ALA A 187 -23.57 -50.41 -0.55
CA ALA A 187 -24.98 -50.06 -0.48
C ALA A 187 -25.82 -51.07 0.30
N GLY A 188 -25.28 -52.27 0.53
CA GLY A 188 -26.03 -53.42 1.10
C GLY A 188 -25.75 -53.78 2.55
N THR A 189 -24.80 -53.13 3.22
CA THR A 189 -24.48 -53.39 4.63
C THR A 189 -25.38 -52.60 5.58
N GLU A 190 -26.73 -52.77 5.45
CA GLU A 190 -27.65 -52.47 6.53
C GLU A 190 -28.76 -53.52 6.53
N LYS A 191 -28.42 -54.71 7.05
CA LYS A 191 -29.40 -55.61 7.69
C LYS A 191 -28.65 -56.37 8.78
N HIS A 192 -28.59 -55.80 9.94
CA HIS A 192 -28.88 -56.45 11.22
C HIS A 192 -28.85 -55.36 12.31
#